data_1949d03f90376c18e5b5364fe2897708
#
_entry.id   1949d03f90376c18e5b5364fe2897708
#
_cell.length_a   1.000
_cell.length_b   1.000
_cell.length_c   1.000
_cell.angle_alpha   90.00
_cell.angle_beta   90.00
_cell.angle_gamma   90.00
#
_symmetry.space_group_name_H-M   'P 1'
#
loop_
_entity.id
_entity.type
_entity.pdbx_description
1 polymer ?
#
loop_
_entity_poly.entity_id
_entity_poly.type
_entity_poly.pdbx_seq_one_letter_code
_entity_poly.pdbx_strand_id
1 'polypeptide(L)'
;MPGVAAAPSPAPRAPEAVPEVVPAAPGASRPARSGFDGYAVTGTALALRGTPYRDGGTDPGGFDCSGFTQYVFSRHGVGLPREVRDQYRVGKPVEPQDLAPGDIVFFTTTAPGPTHVAIAIGGDEFVHAPSSTGVVRVEHLSSSYWSPRFLGARRVAN
;
A
#
# COMPACT_ATOMS: atom_id res chain seq x y z
N MET A 1 -15.54 -29.65 -19.58
CA MET A 1 -15.58 -29.47 -18.99
C MET A 1 -15.46 -29.41 -18.52
N PRO A 2 -15.41 -29.57 -19.08
CA PRO A 2 -15.27 -29.17 -18.50
C PRO A 2 -14.94 -28.76 -17.83
N GLY A 3 -14.71 -28.40 -18.03
CA GLY A 3 -14.54 -27.92 -17.23
C GLY A 3 -14.03 -27.47 -16.82
N VAL A 4 -13.90 -27.24 -17.19
CA VAL A 4 -13.55 -26.77 -16.60
C VAL A 4 -13.13 -26.29 -16.09
N ALA A 5 -13.16 -26.28 -16.39
CA ALA A 5 -12.96 -25.86 -15.71
C ALA A 5 -12.53 -25.41 -15.14
N ALA A 6 -12.48 -25.29 -15.52
CA ALA A 6 -12.26 -24.86 -14.77
C ALA A 6 -11.79 -24.34 -14.27
N ALA A 7 -11.78 -24.24 -14.67
CA ALA A 7 -11.60 -23.77 -13.99
C ALA A 7 -11.16 -23.27 -13.49
N PRO A 8 -11.01 -23.01 -13.66
CA PRO A 8 -10.86 -22.41 -12.90
C PRO A 8 -10.52 -21.90 -12.43
N SER A 9 -10.49 -21.79 -12.86
CA SER A 9 -10.47 -21.35 -12.09
C SER A 9 -10.10 -20.92 -11.60
N PRO A 10 -9.97 -20.71 -11.88
CA PRO A 10 -9.85 -20.13 -11.12
C PRO A 10 -9.53 -19.69 -10.61
N ALA A 11 -9.47 -19.66 -11.18
CA ALA A 11 -9.41 -19.24 -10.41
C ALA A 11 -8.99 -18.85 -9.98
N PRO A 12 -8.78 -18.62 -10.35
CA PRO A 12 -8.59 -18.13 -9.76
C PRO A 12 -8.04 -17.77 -9.64
N ARG A 13 -7.74 -17.68 -10.20
CA ARG A 13 -7.45 -17.40 -9.91
C ARG A 13 -7.11 -17.05 -9.67
N ALA A 14 -7.08 -17.11 -10.39
CA ALA A 14 -6.93 -16.71 -9.95
C ALA A 14 -6.42 -16.34 -9.81
N PRO A 15 -6.16 -16.23 -10.24
CA PRO A 15 -5.85 -15.88 -10.03
C PRO A 15 -5.24 -15.63 -10.16
N GLU A 16 -5.00 -15.53 -10.76
CA GLU A 16 -4.64 -15.42 -10.68
C GLU A 16 -4.40 -15.02 -10.98
N ALA A 17 -4.37 -15.11 -11.61
CA ALA A 17 -4.33 -14.83 -11.76
C ALA A 17 -4.16 -14.33 -12.18
N VAL A 18 -4.08 -14.13 -12.67
CA VAL A 18 -4.18 -13.74 -12.90
C VAL A 18 -3.90 -13.17 -13.39
N PRO A 19 -3.69 -13.20 -13.75
CA PRO A 19 -3.59 -12.72 -14.17
C PRO A 19 -3.36 -12.13 -14.58
N GLU A 20 -3.18 -11.95 -15.05
CA GLU A 20 -3.18 -11.56 -15.28
C GLU A 20 -3.29 -11.05 -15.64
N VAL A 21 -3.33 -11.01 -16.17
CA VAL A 21 -3.67 -10.55 -16.52
C VAL A 21 -3.76 -9.97 -17.02
N VAL A 22 -3.65 -9.74 -17.56
CA VAL A 22 -3.93 -9.20 -18.03
C VAL A 22 -4.02 -8.54 -18.52
N PRO A 23 -3.97 -8.30 -19.01
CA PRO A 23 -4.13 -7.64 -19.60
C PRO A 23 -4.18 -6.86 -19.82
N ALA A 24 -3.98 -6.48 -20.30
CA ALA A 24 -4.06 -5.83 -20.50
C ALA A 24 -4.09 -5.29 -20.89
N ALA A 25 -4.05 -5.03 -21.42
CA ALA A 25 -4.16 -4.52 -21.73
C ALA A 25 -3.94 -3.91 -21.96
N PRO A 26 -3.87 -3.57 -22.46
CA PRO A 26 -3.60 -2.91 -22.64
C PRO A 26 -3.34 -2.20 -22.38
N GLY A 27 -3.07 -1.90 -22.32
CA GLY A 27 -2.91 -1.50 -21.97
C GLY A 27 -2.33 -1.10 -21.64
N ALA A 28 -2.25 -0.98 -21.88
CA ALA A 28 -1.76 -0.79 -21.48
C ALA A 28 -1.04 -0.65 -21.16
N SER A 29 -0.91 -0.57 -21.37
CA SER A 29 -0.18 -0.58 -21.01
C SER A 29 0.49 -0.42 -20.46
N ARG A 30 0.77 -0.54 -20.39
CA ARG A 30 1.45 -0.51 -19.76
C ARG A 30 2.51 -0.33 -19.75
N PRO A 31 2.71 0.33 -19.79
CA PRO A 31 3.93 0.32 -19.85
C PRO A 31 4.68 -0.39 -19.04
N ALA A 32 5.19 -0.76 -19.39
CA ALA A 32 5.75 -1.42 -18.67
C ALA A 32 6.58 -1.25 -17.89
N ARG A 33 6.72 -1.06 -17.62
CA ARG A 33 7.37 -0.73 -16.94
C ARG A 33 7.96 -1.50 -15.98
N SER A 34 8.61 -1.33 -15.33
CA SER A 34 9.18 -1.97 -14.21
C SER A 34 8.31 -3.02 -13.54
N GLY A 35 7.08 -3.14 -13.94
CA GLY A 35 6.15 -4.05 -13.30
C GLY A 35 5.49 -3.50 -12.06
N PHE A 36 5.86 -2.32 -11.62
CA PHE A 36 5.20 -1.71 -10.47
C PHE A 36 3.84 -1.14 -10.89
N ASP A 37 2.84 -1.42 -10.07
CA ASP A 37 1.49 -0.96 -10.33
C ASP A 37 0.88 -0.47 -9.03
N GLY A 38 0.68 0.84 -8.94
CA GLY A 38 0.14 1.46 -7.73
C GLY A 38 -1.24 0.94 -7.37
N TYR A 39 -2.08 0.66 -8.36
CA TYR A 39 -3.40 0.10 -8.08
C TYR A 39 -3.29 -1.31 -7.51
N ALA A 40 -2.36 -2.11 -8.01
CA ALA A 40 -2.16 -3.45 -7.47
C ALA A 40 -1.68 -3.38 -6.03
N VAL A 41 -0.82 -2.43 -5.73
CA VAL A 41 -0.34 -2.20 -4.36
C VAL A 41 -1.52 -1.88 -3.45
N THR A 42 -2.43 -0.99 -3.88
CA THR A 42 -3.58 -0.65 -3.06
C THR A 42 -4.50 -1.84 -2.85
N GLY A 43 -4.64 -2.70 -3.86
CA GLY A 43 -5.44 -3.91 -3.72
C GLY A 43 -4.88 -4.84 -2.66
N THR A 44 -3.57 -5.04 -2.65
CA THR A 44 -2.91 -5.86 -1.64
C THR A 44 -3.12 -5.26 -0.26
N ALA A 45 -2.93 -3.94 -0.14
CA ALA A 45 -3.09 -3.26 1.14
C ALA A 45 -4.52 -3.39 1.67
N LEU A 46 -5.51 -3.17 0.80
CA LEU A 46 -6.90 -3.24 1.20
C LEU A 46 -7.33 -4.65 1.60
N ALA A 47 -6.72 -5.67 0.99
CA ALA A 47 -7.01 -7.05 1.33
C ALA A 47 -6.56 -7.38 2.76
N LEU A 48 -5.68 -6.58 3.33
CA LEU A 48 -5.16 -6.80 4.68
C LEU A 48 -5.94 -6.04 5.75
N ARG A 49 -7.02 -5.36 5.39
CA ARG A 49 -7.85 -4.66 6.38
C ARG A 49 -8.30 -5.64 7.45
N GLY A 50 -8.30 -5.18 8.69
CA GLY A 50 -8.68 -6.02 9.81
C GLY A 50 -7.51 -6.76 10.46
N THR A 51 -6.35 -6.77 9.83
CA THR A 51 -5.16 -7.40 10.43
C THR A 51 -4.78 -6.62 11.69
N PRO A 52 -4.51 -7.31 12.80
CA PRO A 52 -4.22 -6.59 14.05
C PRO A 52 -2.89 -5.86 14.01
N TYR A 53 -2.83 -4.78 14.76
CA TYR A 53 -1.57 -4.09 14.99
C TYR A 53 -0.70 -4.92 15.94
N ARG A 54 0.60 -4.95 15.69
CA ARG A 54 1.53 -5.62 16.59
C ARG A 54 2.87 -4.89 16.52
N ASP A 55 3.39 -4.48 17.68
CA ASP A 55 4.69 -3.82 17.73
C ASP A 55 5.75 -4.70 17.07
N GLY A 56 6.51 -4.11 16.15
CA GLY A 56 7.52 -4.86 15.41
C GLY A 56 6.99 -5.82 14.39
N GLY A 57 5.67 -5.83 14.13
CA GLY A 57 5.05 -6.78 13.23
C GLY A 57 5.34 -6.50 11.76
N THR A 58 5.61 -7.57 11.01
CA THR A 58 5.96 -7.46 9.59
C THR A 58 5.28 -8.51 8.74
N ASP A 59 4.27 -9.20 9.26
CA ASP A 59 3.58 -10.26 8.51
C ASP A 59 2.08 -10.22 8.82
N PRO A 60 1.27 -11.01 8.09
CA PRO A 60 -0.19 -10.95 8.27
C PRO A 60 -0.70 -11.39 9.64
N GLY A 61 0.17 -11.87 10.52
CA GLY A 61 -0.23 -12.12 11.91
C GLY A 61 -0.34 -10.83 12.71
N GLY A 62 0.24 -9.76 12.24
CA GLY A 62 0.15 -8.45 12.84
C GLY A 62 1.23 -7.54 12.28
N PHE A 63 0.89 -6.26 12.11
CA PHE A 63 1.81 -5.26 11.54
C PHE A 63 1.95 -4.05 12.45
N ASP A 64 3.15 -3.45 12.45
CA ASP A 64 3.21 -2.06 12.87
C ASP A 64 3.11 -1.22 11.58
N CYS A 65 3.16 0.12 11.69
CA CYS A 65 2.88 0.96 10.52
C CYS A 65 3.89 0.77 9.39
N SER A 66 5.17 0.75 9.71
CA SER A 66 6.20 0.60 8.68
C SER A 66 6.34 -0.86 8.24
N GLY A 67 6.02 -1.80 9.11
CA GLY A 67 6.00 -3.21 8.74
C GLY A 67 4.90 -3.49 7.72
N PHE A 68 3.76 -2.84 7.88
CA PHE A 68 2.66 -2.96 6.94
C PHE A 68 3.09 -2.49 5.54
N THR A 69 3.63 -1.27 5.45
CA THR A 69 4.07 -0.76 4.15
C THR A 69 5.18 -1.60 3.56
N GLN A 70 6.14 -2.02 4.39
CA GLN A 70 7.23 -2.85 3.93
C GLN A 70 6.70 -4.17 3.35
N TYR A 71 5.78 -4.81 4.05
CA TYR A 71 5.22 -6.08 3.61
C TYR A 71 4.46 -5.91 2.27
N VAL A 72 3.57 -4.92 2.21
CA VAL A 72 2.77 -4.70 1.01
C VAL A 72 3.66 -4.48 -0.21
N PHE A 73 4.64 -3.59 -0.08
CA PHE A 73 5.52 -3.29 -1.22
C PHE A 73 6.40 -4.48 -1.59
N SER A 74 6.80 -5.29 -0.61
CA SER A 74 7.61 -6.47 -0.91
C SER A 74 6.83 -7.47 -1.77
N ARG A 75 5.52 -7.51 -1.62
CA ARG A 75 4.67 -8.37 -2.44
C ARG A 75 4.65 -7.94 -3.90
N HIS A 76 5.12 -6.73 -4.17
CA HIS A 76 5.16 -6.18 -5.52
C HIS A 76 6.60 -5.93 -5.99
N GLY A 77 7.55 -6.59 -5.36
CA GLY A 77 8.94 -6.55 -5.79
C GLY A 77 9.70 -5.30 -5.38
N VAL A 78 9.15 -4.51 -4.46
CA VAL A 78 9.80 -3.28 -4.00
C VAL A 78 10.25 -3.46 -2.56
N GLY A 79 11.55 -3.33 -2.32
CA GLY A 79 12.10 -3.43 -0.98
C GLY A 79 12.12 -2.07 -0.30
N LEU A 80 11.36 -1.92 0.76
CA LEU A 80 11.38 -0.69 1.55
C LEU A 80 12.22 -0.91 2.80
N PRO A 81 12.88 0.15 3.30
CA PRO A 81 13.55 0.08 4.60
C PRO A 81 12.54 -0.26 5.71
N ARG A 82 13.04 -0.75 6.82
CA ARG A 82 12.17 -1.18 7.92
C ARG A 82 11.55 -0.03 8.69
N GLU A 83 12.28 1.07 8.85
CA GLU A 83 11.86 2.15 9.73
C GLU A 83 11.14 3.27 8.97
N VAL A 84 10.16 3.90 9.63
CA VAL A 84 9.41 5.02 9.03
C VAL A 84 10.36 6.10 8.52
N ARG A 85 11.31 6.46 9.36
CA ARG A 85 12.26 7.53 9.04
C ARG A 85 13.04 7.24 7.76
N ASP A 86 13.41 5.99 7.57
CA ASP A 86 14.17 5.61 6.38
C ASP A 86 13.28 5.50 5.16
N GLN A 87 12.03 5.07 5.35
CA GLN A 87 11.08 5.04 4.23
C GLN A 87 10.81 6.47 3.74
N TYR A 88 10.89 7.45 4.60
CA TYR A 88 10.69 8.85 4.23
C TYR A 88 11.79 9.39 3.32
N ARG A 89 12.87 8.63 3.14
CA ARG A 89 14.02 9.06 2.33
C ARG A 89 14.10 8.35 0.98
N VAL A 90 13.21 7.40 0.70
CA VAL A 90 13.26 6.67 -0.55
C VAL A 90 12.35 7.30 -1.58
N GLY A 91 12.66 7.05 -2.85
CA GLY A 91 11.82 7.51 -3.94
C GLY A 91 11.88 9.01 -4.13
N LYS A 92 10.82 9.55 -4.69
CA LYS A 92 10.71 10.97 -5.00
C LYS A 92 9.62 11.60 -4.15
N PRO A 93 9.83 12.86 -3.72
CA PRO A 93 8.77 13.55 -3.00
C PRO A 93 7.58 13.82 -3.94
N VAL A 94 6.39 13.75 -3.37
CA VAL A 94 5.13 13.96 -4.11
C VAL A 94 4.36 15.06 -3.40
N GLU A 95 3.91 16.05 -4.17
CA GLU A 95 3.08 17.10 -3.59
C GLU A 95 1.68 16.55 -3.29
N PRO A 96 1.00 17.09 -2.26
CA PRO A 96 -0.31 16.59 -1.89
C PRO A 96 -1.32 16.53 -3.04
N GLN A 97 -1.28 17.52 -3.94
CA GLN A 97 -2.21 17.56 -5.06
C GLN A 97 -1.87 16.53 -6.14
N ASP A 98 -0.70 15.93 -6.07
CA ASP A 98 -0.25 14.95 -7.07
C ASP A 98 -0.30 13.52 -6.55
N LEU A 99 -0.86 13.29 -5.38
CA LEU A 99 -0.94 11.96 -4.80
C LEU A 99 -1.66 11.00 -5.73
N ALA A 100 -1.11 9.81 -5.85
CA ALA A 100 -1.68 8.73 -6.67
C ALA A 100 -1.72 7.44 -5.85
N PRO A 101 -2.58 6.51 -6.24
CA PRO A 101 -2.64 5.21 -5.54
C PRO A 101 -1.25 4.54 -5.53
N GLY A 102 -0.87 4.06 -4.37
CA GLY A 102 0.44 3.42 -4.19
C GLY A 102 1.53 4.32 -3.68
N ASP A 103 1.29 5.64 -3.58
CA ASP A 103 2.25 6.53 -2.94
C ASP A 103 2.20 6.28 -1.44
N ILE A 104 3.33 6.50 -0.76
CA ILE A 104 3.34 6.39 0.71
C ILE A 104 3.29 7.78 1.31
N VAL A 105 2.46 7.92 2.34
CA VAL A 105 2.23 9.20 2.99
C VAL A 105 2.72 9.12 4.43
N PHE A 106 3.23 10.24 4.92
CA PHE A 106 3.89 10.28 6.22
C PHE A 106 3.27 11.32 7.12
N PHE A 107 3.25 11.01 8.42
CA PHE A 107 2.64 11.87 9.42
C PHE A 107 3.57 12.02 10.63
N THR A 108 3.41 13.14 11.33
CA THR A 108 4.05 13.35 12.62
C THR A 108 3.00 13.11 13.70
N THR A 109 3.21 12.11 14.55
CA THR A 109 2.24 11.77 15.58
C THR A 109 2.80 11.85 17.00
N THR A 110 3.85 11.08 17.28
CA THR A 110 4.34 10.93 18.65
C THR A 110 5.61 11.71 18.94
N ALA A 111 6.32 12.13 17.92
CA ALA A 111 7.59 12.85 18.07
C ALA A 111 7.82 13.66 16.81
N PRO A 112 8.74 14.63 16.84
CA PRO A 112 9.05 15.42 15.63
C PRO A 112 9.53 14.50 14.50
N GLY A 113 9.25 14.91 13.26
CA GLY A 113 9.63 14.16 12.08
C GLY A 113 8.65 13.07 11.72
N PRO A 114 9.01 12.22 10.76
CA PRO A 114 8.11 11.15 10.32
C PRO A 114 8.05 10.04 11.36
N THR A 115 6.88 9.86 11.94
CA THR A 115 6.67 8.82 12.96
C THR A 115 5.58 7.85 12.59
N HIS A 116 4.82 8.12 11.50
CA HIS A 116 3.78 7.22 11.03
C HIS A 116 3.74 7.23 9.51
N VAL A 117 3.41 6.09 8.91
CA VAL A 117 3.37 5.94 7.45
C VAL A 117 2.14 5.17 7.04
N ALA A 118 1.64 5.48 5.84
CA ALA A 118 0.44 4.86 5.28
C ALA A 118 0.58 4.77 3.77
N ILE A 119 -0.36 4.08 3.13
CA ILE A 119 -0.38 3.95 1.67
C ILE A 119 -1.61 4.67 1.13
N ALA A 120 -1.38 5.64 0.24
CA ALA A 120 -2.48 6.34 -0.41
C ALA A 120 -3.21 5.38 -1.36
N ILE A 121 -4.53 5.42 -1.35
CA ILE A 121 -5.31 4.51 -2.20
C ILE A 121 -6.17 5.26 -3.21
N GLY A 122 -6.08 6.58 -3.24
CA GLY A 122 -6.79 7.39 -4.21
C GLY A 122 -7.72 8.38 -3.52
N GLY A 123 -7.94 9.50 -4.17
CA GLY A 123 -8.76 10.55 -3.59
C GLY A 123 -8.16 11.01 -2.28
N ASP A 124 -8.97 11.04 -1.25
CA ASP A 124 -8.59 11.52 0.06
C ASP A 124 -8.25 10.38 1.03
N GLU A 125 -8.19 9.15 0.54
CA GLU A 125 -8.11 7.99 1.42
C GLU A 125 -6.72 7.36 1.47
N PHE A 126 -6.41 6.78 2.62
CA PHE A 126 -5.20 5.98 2.79
C PHE A 126 -5.51 4.77 3.66
N VAL A 127 -4.67 3.75 3.56
CA VAL A 127 -4.78 2.56 4.39
C VAL A 127 -3.51 2.42 5.21
N HIS A 128 -3.66 2.05 6.47
CA HIS A 128 -2.52 1.97 7.39
C HIS A 128 -2.79 1.02 8.54
N ALA A 129 -1.72 0.78 9.32
CA ALA A 129 -1.82 -0.03 10.53
C ALA A 129 -1.62 0.91 11.73
N PRO A 130 -2.69 1.48 12.28
CA PRO A 130 -2.59 2.42 13.40
C PRO A 130 -2.62 1.70 14.73
N SER A 131 -1.71 2.09 15.63
CA SER A 131 -1.65 1.47 16.95
C SER A 131 -2.89 1.78 17.79
N SER A 132 -3.47 2.96 17.59
CA SER A 132 -4.57 3.41 18.44
C SER A 132 -5.84 2.61 18.25
N THR A 133 -6.06 2.04 17.05
CA THR A 133 -7.29 1.29 16.77
C THR A 133 -7.08 -0.21 16.76
N GLY A 134 -5.84 -0.63 16.64
CA GLY A 134 -5.50 -2.04 16.70
C GLY A 134 -5.68 -2.85 15.43
N VAL A 135 -6.15 -2.27 14.32
CA VAL A 135 -6.32 -3.01 13.06
C VAL A 135 -5.98 -2.15 11.85
N VAL A 136 -5.58 -2.81 10.77
CA VAL A 136 -5.39 -2.16 9.47
C VAL A 136 -6.74 -1.63 9.00
N ARG A 137 -6.77 -0.36 8.59
CA ARG A 137 -8.01 0.28 8.19
C ARG A 137 -7.78 1.46 7.26
N VAL A 138 -8.85 1.88 6.59
CA VAL A 138 -8.85 3.06 5.73
C VAL A 138 -9.24 4.27 6.55
N GLU A 139 -8.54 5.39 6.32
CA GLU A 139 -8.89 6.68 6.91
C GLU A 139 -8.71 7.77 5.86
N HIS A 140 -8.97 9.02 6.25
CA HIS A 140 -9.00 10.14 5.31
C HIS A 140 -7.94 11.17 5.65
N LEU A 141 -7.24 11.66 4.61
CA LEU A 141 -6.26 12.71 4.78
C LEU A 141 -6.86 14.02 5.28
N SER A 142 -8.12 14.27 4.92
CA SER A 142 -8.81 15.49 5.30
C SER A 142 -9.38 15.46 6.73
N SER A 143 -9.27 14.32 7.42
CA SER A 143 -9.82 14.23 8.77
C SER A 143 -9.14 15.25 9.69
N SER A 144 -9.87 15.68 10.72
CA SER A 144 -9.34 16.66 11.67
C SER A 144 -8.14 16.12 12.44
N TYR A 145 -8.02 14.80 12.55
CA TYR A 145 -6.86 14.21 13.22
C TYR A 145 -5.65 14.17 12.30
N TRP A 146 -5.82 13.70 11.05
CA TRP A 146 -4.68 13.44 10.17
C TRP A 146 -4.20 14.67 9.41
N SER A 147 -5.12 15.56 9.03
CA SER A 147 -4.76 16.72 8.23
C SER A 147 -3.64 17.57 8.84
N PRO A 148 -3.71 17.95 10.13
CA PRO A 148 -2.63 18.76 10.71
C PRO A 148 -1.35 17.96 10.96
N ARG A 149 -1.39 16.65 10.84
CA ARG A 149 -0.23 15.80 11.10
C ARG A 149 0.48 15.35 9.82
N PHE A 150 -0.09 15.64 8.67
CA PHE A 150 0.50 15.26 7.40
C PHE A 150 1.86 15.92 7.21
N LEU A 151 2.87 15.14 6.90
CA LEU A 151 4.24 15.62 6.76
C LEU A 151 4.68 15.65 5.30
N GLY A 152 4.36 14.64 4.53
CA GLY A 152 4.78 14.57 3.14
C GLY A 152 4.47 13.21 2.56
N ALA A 153 4.85 13.02 1.29
CA ALA A 153 4.59 11.77 0.58
C ALA A 153 5.75 11.44 -0.33
N ARG A 154 5.88 10.16 -0.64
CA ARG A 154 6.91 9.64 -1.52
C ARG A 154 6.34 8.65 -2.52
N ARG A 155 6.88 8.69 -3.74
CA ARG A 155 6.58 7.70 -4.77
C ARG A 155 7.82 6.85 -4.93
N VAL A 156 7.72 5.58 -4.52
CA VAL A 156 8.90 4.74 -4.38
C VAL A 156 9.25 3.93 -5.61
N ALA A 157 8.35 3.84 -6.56
CA ALA A 157 8.62 3.15 -7.80
C ALA A 157 7.97 3.91 -8.91
N ASN A 158 8.61 3.79 -10.12
CA ASN A 158 8.13 4.57 -11.18
C ASN A 158 7.91 3.96 -12.38
#